data_63a325af27a7ea1642563596d3b0bdf4
#
_entry.id   63a325af27a7ea1642563596d3b0bdf4
#
_cell.length_a   1.000
_cell.length_b   1.000
_cell.length_c   1.000
_cell.angle_alpha   90.00
_cell.angle_beta   90.00
_cell.angle_gamma   90.00
#
_symmetry.space_group_name_H-M   'P 1'
#
loop_
_entity.id
_entity.type
_entity.pdbx_description
1 polymer ?
#
loop_
_entity_poly.entity_id
_entity_poly.type
_entity_poly.pdbx_seq_one_letter_code
_entity_poly.pdbx_strand_id
1 'polypeptide(L)'
;MIFRVYGLEANSYVDGPGVRLAIFFQGCLHHCKGCQNPGSWPMYGGEKMDTEFIKKLMVSDSLLSGITLSGGEPFLQPIAALELAQFAKAKGLSVWCYTGYTFEQIMEWEDNRKELLKRIDVLVDGRFEQDMASMELDWRGSANQRLINVPESLEKGCVVLYEKQEAE
;
A
#
# COMPACT_ATOMS: atom_id res chain seq x y z
N MET A 1 6.12 -14.58 9.76
CA MET A 1 7.15 -13.68 10.32
C MET A 1 6.50 -12.58 11.16
N ILE A 2 7.20 -12.04 12.15
CA ILE A 2 6.68 -10.97 13.01
C ILE A 2 7.05 -9.60 12.42
N PHE A 3 6.07 -8.70 12.32
CA PHE A 3 6.26 -7.34 11.88
C PHE A 3 5.42 -6.37 12.74
N ARG A 4 5.57 -5.06 12.57
CA ARG A 4 4.85 -4.06 13.36
C ARG A 4 3.71 -3.45 12.56
N VAL A 5 2.54 -3.43 13.17
CA VAL A 5 1.28 -2.98 12.59
C VAL A 5 0.72 -1.82 13.42
N TYR A 6 0.32 -0.76 12.74
CA TYR A 6 -0.44 0.34 13.34
C TYR A 6 -1.91 -0.03 13.51
N GLY A 7 -2.48 -0.74 12.54
CA GLY A 7 -3.85 -1.20 12.56
C GLY A 7 -4.21 -2.09 11.39
N LEU A 8 -5.38 -2.68 11.48
CA LEU A 8 -6.02 -3.45 10.41
C LEU A 8 -7.45 -2.94 10.21
N GLU A 9 -7.88 -2.84 8.98
CA GLU A 9 -9.26 -2.57 8.61
C GLU A 9 -9.75 -3.69 7.70
N ALA A 10 -10.59 -4.55 8.24
CA ALA A 10 -11.31 -5.54 7.44
C ALA A 10 -12.46 -4.86 6.70
N ASN A 11 -12.72 -5.26 5.47
CA ASN A 11 -13.80 -4.73 4.66
C ASN A 11 -13.68 -3.21 4.37
N SER A 12 -12.49 -2.72 4.10
CA SER A 12 -12.29 -1.35 3.66
C SER A 12 -12.80 -1.13 2.24
N TYR A 13 -13.51 -0.01 2.03
CA TYR A 13 -14.03 0.44 0.73
C TYR A 13 -13.35 1.72 0.24
N VAL A 14 -12.47 2.31 1.04
CA VAL A 14 -11.86 3.61 0.77
C VAL A 14 -10.37 3.52 0.40
N ASP A 15 -9.77 2.35 0.55
CA ASP A 15 -8.35 2.11 0.33
C ASP A 15 -8.06 1.41 -1.01
N GLY A 16 -8.89 1.63 -2.00
CA GLY A 16 -8.84 1.03 -3.33
C GLY A 16 -10.18 0.46 -3.75
N PRO A 17 -10.29 -0.10 -4.96
CA PRO A 17 -11.54 -0.64 -5.48
C PRO A 17 -11.93 -1.96 -4.81
N GLY A 18 -13.24 -2.17 -4.68
CA GLY A 18 -13.81 -3.37 -4.09
C GLY A 18 -13.67 -3.44 -2.58
N VAL A 19 -13.86 -4.63 -2.03
CA VAL A 19 -13.70 -4.90 -0.59
C VAL A 19 -12.26 -5.29 -0.32
N ARG A 20 -11.58 -4.59 0.58
CA ARG A 20 -10.15 -4.76 0.80
C ARG A 20 -9.82 -4.99 2.26
N LEU A 21 -8.80 -5.81 2.50
CA LEU A 21 -8.13 -5.86 3.79
C LEU A 21 -7.01 -4.81 3.78
N ALA A 22 -7.19 -3.73 4.51
CA ALA A 22 -6.19 -2.69 4.66
C ALA A 22 -5.27 -3.02 5.84
N ILE A 23 -3.97 -3.03 5.59
CA ILE A 23 -2.92 -3.33 6.56
C ILE A 23 -2.11 -2.05 6.75
N PHE A 24 -2.23 -1.44 7.92
CA PHE A 24 -1.54 -0.21 8.26
C PHE A 24 -0.24 -0.53 8.99
N PHE A 25 0.88 -0.37 8.30
CA PHE A 25 2.21 -0.62 8.84
C PHE A 25 2.59 0.41 9.90
N GLN A 26 3.38 0.01 10.88
CA GLN A 26 3.96 0.92 11.87
C GLN A 26 5.37 1.34 11.44
N GLY A 27 5.70 2.61 11.65
CA GLY A 27 6.95 3.25 11.29
C GLY A 27 6.85 4.07 10.01
N CYS A 28 7.23 5.34 10.09
CA CYS A 28 7.31 6.23 8.94
C CYS A 28 8.31 7.35 9.18
N LEU A 29 9.20 7.60 8.22
CA LEU A 29 10.21 8.66 8.29
C LEU A 29 9.81 9.92 7.50
N HIS A 30 8.69 9.89 6.78
CA HIS A 30 8.28 11.03 5.95
C HIS A 30 7.77 12.20 6.77
N HIS A 31 7.03 11.95 7.86
CA HIS A 31 6.46 12.96 8.75
C HIS A 31 5.70 14.07 8.00
N CYS A 32 4.83 13.68 7.08
CA CYS A 32 4.07 14.61 6.26
C CYS A 32 3.19 15.52 7.13
N LYS A 33 3.23 16.82 6.89
CA LYS A 33 2.34 17.78 7.55
C LYS A 33 0.88 17.45 7.22
N GLY A 34 0.06 17.32 8.27
CA GLY A 34 -1.35 16.97 8.12
C GLY A 34 -1.62 15.49 7.86
N CYS A 35 -0.62 14.61 8.06
CA CYS A 35 -0.78 13.17 7.94
C CYS A 35 -2.00 12.67 8.74
N GLN A 36 -2.79 11.77 8.15
CA GLN A 36 -3.97 11.18 8.79
C GLN A 36 -3.62 10.18 9.89
N ASN A 37 -2.42 9.60 9.84
CA ASN A 37 -1.97 8.56 10.76
C ASN A 37 -0.66 8.92 11.47
N PRO A 38 -0.57 10.05 12.20
CA PRO A 38 0.69 10.45 12.85
C PRO A 38 1.13 9.46 13.93
N GLY A 39 0.21 8.70 14.52
CA GLY A 39 0.52 7.61 15.44
C GLY A 39 1.29 6.45 14.82
N SER A 40 1.31 6.34 13.49
CA SER A 40 2.10 5.34 12.78
C SER A 40 3.58 5.71 12.60
N TRP A 41 4.01 6.92 12.93
CA TRP A 41 5.38 7.38 12.72
C TRP A 41 6.44 6.68 13.57
N PRO A 42 6.23 6.46 14.89
CA PRO A 42 7.26 5.83 15.72
C PRO A 42 7.64 4.44 15.21
N MET A 43 8.94 4.21 15.00
CA MET A 43 9.46 2.96 14.44
C MET A 43 9.20 1.74 15.34
N TYR A 44 9.13 1.96 16.65
CA TYR A 44 8.94 0.91 17.65
C TYR A 44 7.54 0.91 18.29
N GLY A 45 6.61 1.70 17.74
CA GLY A 45 5.21 1.72 18.18
C GLY A 45 4.41 0.55 17.61
N GLY A 46 3.08 0.69 17.73
CA GLY A 46 2.13 -0.29 17.20
C GLY A 46 2.20 -1.65 17.88
N GLU A 47 1.56 -2.62 17.27
CA GLU A 47 1.52 -4.01 17.75
C GLU A 47 2.43 -4.92 16.93
N LYS A 48 2.98 -5.94 17.57
CA LYS A 48 3.67 -7.03 16.86
C LYS A 48 2.65 -8.04 16.37
N MET A 49 2.70 -8.35 15.09
CA MET A 49 1.76 -9.27 14.46
C MET A 49 2.49 -10.27 13.58
N ASP A 50 1.95 -11.49 13.50
CA ASP A 50 2.48 -12.50 12.59
C ASP A 50 1.81 -12.40 11.23
N THR A 51 2.60 -12.43 10.16
CA THR A 51 2.11 -12.48 8.78
C THR A 51 1.15 -13.64 8.55
N GLU A 52 1.33 -14.77 9.24
CA GLU A 52 0.44 -15.92 9.15
C GLU A 52 -0.99 -15.60 9.63
N PHE A 53 -1.14 -14.72 10.62
CA PHE A 53 -2.46 -14.25 11.05
C PHE A 53 -3.15 -13.46 9.93
N ILE A 54 -2.43 -12.56 9.28
CA ILE A 54 -2.94 -11.76 8.15
C ILE A 54 -3.33 -12.66 6.97
N LYS A 55 -2.50 -13.65 6.65
CA LYS A 55 -2.82 -14.64 5.59
C LYS A 55 -4.10 -15.42 5.86
N LYS A 56 -4.34 -15.77 7.12
CA LYS A 56 -5.60 -16.42 7.52
C LYS A 56 -6.80 -15.51 7.30
N LEU A 57 -6.68 -14.22 7.59
CA LEU A 57 -7.74 -13.25 7.29
C LEU A 57 -8.04 -13.18 5.79
N MET A 58 -7.00 -13.18 4.94
CA MET A 58 -7.19 -13.16 3.48
C MET A 58 -7.96 -14.39 2.97
N VAL A 59 -7.75 -15.55 3.59
CA VAL A 59 -8.41 -16.80 3.17
C VAL A 59 -9.83 -16.91 3.73
N SER A 60 -10.07 -16.37 4.93
CA SER A 60 -11.35 -16.51 5.63
C SER A 60 -12.47 -15.65 5.04
N ASP A 61 -12.14 -14.60 4.31
CA ASP A 61 -13.11 -13.70 3.70
C ASP A 61 -13.17 -13.90 2.18
N SER A 62 -14.20 -14.59 1.72
CA SER A 62 -14.42 -14.85 0.29
C SER A 62 -14.86 -13.62 -0.51
N LEU A 63 -15.20 -12.51 0.15
CA LEU A 63 -15.63 -11.28 -0.50
C LEU A 63 -14.47 -10.33 -0.83
N LEU A 64 -13.26 -10.61 -0.36
CA LEU A 64 -12.10 -9.76 -0.61
C LEU A 64 -11.78 -9.67 -2.10
N SER A 65 -11.67 -8.45 -2.60
CA SER A 65 -11.12 -8.14 -3.93
C SER A 65 -9.60 -8.02 -3.91
N GLY A 66 -9.03 -7.65 -2.76
CA GLY A 66 -7.60 -7.47 -2.63
C GLY A 66 -7.17 -7.01 -1.24
N ILE A 67 -5.89 -6.71 -1.15
CA ILE A 67 -5.28 -6.10 0.03
C ILE A 67 -4.74 -4.72 -0.30
N THR A 68 -4.66 -3.87 0.72
CA THR A 68 -4.00 -2.57 0.64
C THR A 68 -2.95 -2.45 1.73
N LEU A 69 -1.72 -2.19 1.32
CA LEU A 69 -0.59 -1.91 2.20
C LEU A 69 -0.52 -0.40 2.40
N SER A 70 -0.70 0.06 3.61
CA SER A 70 -0.83 1.48 3.95
C SER A 70 -0.26 1.78 5.35
N GLY A 71 -0.73 2.83 6.02
CA GLY A 71 -0.40 3.18 7.39
C GLY A 71 0.76 4.14 7.49
N GLY A 72 1.85 3.71 8.12
CA GLY A 72 3.13 4.39 8.09
C GLY A 72 3.77 4.25 6.70
N GLU A 73 4.89 3.58 6.62
CA GLU A 73 5.57 3.35 5.32
C GLU A 73 5.82 1.85 5.11
N PRO A 74 5.06 1.19 4.23
CA PRO A 74 5.25 -0.24 3.97
C PRO A 74 6.66 -0.62 3.51
N PHE A 75 7.33 0.27 2.77
CA PHE A 75 8.69 0.04 2.28
C PHE A 75 9.77 0.10 3.37
N LEU A 76 9.42 0.45 4.61
CA LEU A 76 10.31 0.31 5.77
C LEU A 76 10.27 -1.09 6.40
N GLN A 77 9.27 -1.89 6.07
CA GLN A 77 9.16 -3.29 6.45
C GLN A 77 8.99 -4.17 5.20
N PRO A 78 9.91 -4.08 4.22
CA PRO A 78 9.68 -4.61 2.88
C PRO A 78 9.57 -6.14 2.84
N ILE A 79 10.21 -6.85 3.75
CA ILE A 79 10.20 -8.33 3.78
C ILE A 79 8.79 -8.81 4.16
N ALA A 80 8.19 -8.25 5.20
CA ALA A 80 6.82 -8.60 5.60
C ALA A 80 5.80 -8.17 4.53
N ALA A 81 5.95 -6.96 4.01
CA ALA A 81 5.08 -6.47 2.94
C ALA A 81 5.16 -7.34 1.68
N LEU A 82 6.36 -7.75 1.28
CA LEU A 82 6.58 -8.67 0.15
C LEU A 82 5.92 -10.03 0.38
N GLU A 83 6.10 -10.61 1.56
CA GLU A 83 5.49 -11.89 1.91
C GLU A 83 3.96 -11.84 1.80
N LEU A 84 3.34 -10.78 2.33
CA LEU A 84 1.89 -10.59 2.28
C LEU A 84 1.41 -10.35 0.83
N ALA A 85 2.13 -9.54 0.06
CA ALA A 85 1.80 -9.28 -1.34
C ALA A 85 1.91 -10.55 -2.19
N GLN A 86 2.96 -11.34 -2.03
CA GLN A 86 3.12 -12.62 -2.74
C GLN A 86 1.99 -13.58 -2.42
N PHE A 87 1.61 -13.71 -1.15
CA PHE A 87 0.50 -14.57 -0.75
C PHE A 87 -0.83 -14.10 -1.34
N ALA A 88 -1.11 -12.79 -1.29
CA ALA A 88 -2.31 -12.20 -1.88
C ALA A 88 -2.40 -12.50 -3.38
N LYS A 89 -1.31 -12.28 -4.12
CA LYS A 89 -1.24 -12.57 -5.56
C LYS A 89 -1.47 -14.06 -5.85
N ALA A 90 -0.91 -14.96 -5.05
CA ALA A 90 -1.13 -16.40 -5.21
C ALA A 90 -2.60 -16.81 -4.96
N LYS A 91 -3.36 -16.01 -4.22
CA LYS A 91 -4.80 -16.19 -3.98
C LYS A 91 -5.70 -15.45 -4.97
N GLY A 92 -5.12 -14.81 -5.98
CA GLY A 92 -5.88 -14.04 -6.98
C GLY A 92 -6.37 -12.68 -6.47
N LEU A 93 -5.85 -12.20 -5.34
CA LEU A 93 -6.18 -10.91 -4.77
C LEU A 93 -5.30 -9.81 -5.38
N SER A 94 -5.88 -8.64 -5.66
CA SER A 94 -5.10 -7.48 -6.09
C SER A 94 -4.36 -6.84 -4.92
N VAL A 95 -3.22 -6.21 -5.20
CA VAL A 95 -2.38 -5.53 -4.21
C VAL A 95 -2.26 -4.05 -4.55
N TRP A 96 -2.76 -3.21 -3.66
CA TRP A 96 -2.55 -1.77 -3.67
C TRP A 96 -1.56 -1.39 -2.57
N CYS A 97 -0.75 -0.38 -2.82
CA CYS A 97 0.22 0.10 -1.82
C CYS A 97 0.32 1.62 -1.86
N TYR A 98 0.20 2.22 -0.68
CA TYR A 98 0.47 3.64 -0.45
C TYR A 98 1.89 3.81 0.06
N THR A 99 2.61 4.77 -0.50
CA THR A 99 3.97 5.10 -0.08
C THR A 99 4.26 6.59 -0.21
N GLY A 100 5.11 7.12 0.65
CA GLY A 100 5.62 8.47 0.50
C GLY A 100 6.80 8.57 -0.48
N TYR A 101 7.38 7.45 -0.90
CA TYR A 101 8.39 7.42 -1.94
C TYR A 101 7.76 7.57 -3.33
N THR A 102 8.55 7.98 -4.32
CA THR A 102 8.12 7.97 -5.72
C THR A 102 8.47 6.63 -6.38
N PHE A 103 7.75 6.28 -7.43
CA PHE A 103 8.04 5.11 -8.25
C PHE A 103 9.51 5.13 -8.73
N GLU A 104 9.99 6.28 -9.16
CA GLU A 104 11.36 6.47 -9.64
C GLU A 104 12.39 6.19 -8.54
N GLN A 105 12.14 6.64 -7.31
CA GLN A 105 13.01 6.35 -6.17
C GLN A 105 13.07 4.84 -5.87
N ILE A 106 11.91 4.17 -5.91
CA ILE A 106 11.84 2.73 -5.64
C ILE A 106 12.56 1.94 -6.73
N MET A 107 12.49 2.37 -7.97
CA MET A 107 13.17 1.72 -9.10
C MET A 107 14.70 1.74 -8.99
N GLU A 108 15.27 2.67 -8.22
CA GLU A 108 16.73 2.74 -7.98
C GLU A 108 17.22 1.74 -6.93
N TRP A 109 16.33 1.16 -6.14
CA TRP A 109 16.70 0.18 -5.13
C TRP A 109 16.94 -1.21 -5.75
N GLU A 110 17.91 -1.94 -5.18
CA GLU A 110 18.30 -3.28 -5.64
C GLU A 110 18.10 -4.34 -4.53
N ASP A 111 17.04 -4.18 -3.73
CA ASP A 111 16.73 -5.04 -2.60
C ASP A 111 15.25 -5.47 -2.57
N ASN A 112 14.79 -5.98 -1.43
CA ASN A 112 13.41 -6.46 -1.24
C ASN A 112 12.34 -5.38 -1.51
N ARG A 113 12.68 -4.10 -1.47
CA ARG A 113 11.75 -3.01 -1.79
C ARG A 113 11.40 -3.01 -3.27
N LYS A 114 12.38 -3.25 -4.14
CA LYS A 114 12.13 -3.41 -5.58
C LYS A 114 11.35 -4.70 -5.88
N GLU A 115 11.64 -5.78 -5.15
CA GLU A 115 10.87 -7.01 -5.28
C GLU A 115 9.41 -6.83 -4.83
N LEU A 116 9.18 -6.06 -3.76
CA LEU A 116 7.84 -5.69 -3.32
C LEU A 116 7.10 -4.91 -4.42
N LEU A 117 7.74 -3.93 -5.05
CA LEU A 117 7.14 -3.16 -6.14
C LEU A 117 6.61 -4.07 -7.25
N LYS A 118 7.35 -5.09 -7.63
CA LYS A 118 6.95 -6.06 -8.67
C LYS A 118 5.68 -6.86 -8.33
N ARG A 119 5.25 -6.87 -7.07
CA ARG A 119 4.05 -7.58 -6.60
C ARG A 119 2.84 -6.66 -6.41
N ILE A 120 3.03 -5.37 -6.59
CA ILE A 120 1.97 -4.35 -6.44
C ILE A 120 1.28 -4.17 -7.80
N ASP A 121 -0.03 -4.14 -7.79
CA ASP A 121 -0.84 -3.84 -8.98
C ASP A 121 -0.99 -2.33 -9.18
N VAL A 122 -1.31 -1.61 -8.09
CA VAL A 122 -1.41 -0.15 -8.11
C VAL A 122 -0.62 0.45 -6.95
N LEU A 123 0.30 1.34 -7.28
CA LEU A 123 1.06 2.13 -6.33
C LEU A 123 0.47 3.54 -6.25
N VAL A 124 0.11 3.97 -5.05
CA VAL A 124 -0.21 5.37 -4.77
C VAL A 124 1.05 5.99 -4.20
N ASP A 125 1.76 6.75 -5.02
CA ASP A 125 3.10 7.24 -4.71
C ASP A 125 3.14 8.73 -4.36
N GLY A 126 4.19 9.11 -3.64
CA GLY A 126 4.46 10.49 -3.26
C GLY A 126 3.92 10.85 -1.88
N ARG A 127 4.59 11.80 -1.24
CA ARG A 127 4.21 12.27 0.10
C ARG A 127 2.88 12.99 0.06
N PHE A 128 2.10 12.84 1.14
CA PHE A 128 0.92 13.66 1.33
C PHE A 128 1.31 15.14 1.46
N GLU A 129 0.70 15.99 0.66
CA GLU A 129 0.88 17.44 0.69
C GLU A 129 -0.44 18.11 1.08
N GLN A 130 -0.48 18.69 2.28
CA GLN A 130 -1.69 19.26 2.84
C GLN A 130 -2.31 20.36 1.96
N ASP A 131 -1.48 21.16 1.30
CA ASP A 131 -1.93 22.24 0.42
C ASP A 131 -2.60 21.74 -0.87
N MET A 132 -2.41 20.47 -1.21
CA MET A 132 -3.01 19.80 -2.34
C MET A 132 -4.06 18.76 -1.94
N ALA A 133 -4.44 18.73 -0.64
CA ALA A 133 -5.43 17.80 -0.12
C ALA A 133 -6.82 18.09 -0.68
N SER A 134 -7.57 17.03 -1.03
CA SER A 134 -8.96 17.12 -1.45
C SER A 134 -9.70 15.83 -1.12
N MET A 135 -10.92 15.97 -0.62
CA MET A 135 -11.84 14.84 -0.39
C MET A 135 -12.46 14.31 -1.68
N GLU A 136 -12.32 15.04 -2.79
CA GLU A 136 -12.90 14.67 -4.10
C GLU A 136 -11.99 13.73 -4.90
N LEU A 137 -10.75 13.52 -4.46
CA LEU A 137 -9.81 12.63 -5.12
C LEU A 137 -10.12 11.17 -4.79
N ASP A 138 -10.18 10.34 -5.83
CA ASP A 138 -10.32 8.89 -5.65
C ASP A 138 -9.00 8.29 -5.14
N TRP A 139 -9.07 7.59 -3.99
CA TRP A 139 -8.01 6.75 -3.42
C TRP A 139 -6.65 7.41 -3.17
N ARG A 140 -6.56 8.72 -3.12
CA ARG A 140 -5.36 9.47 -2.75
C ARG A 140 -5.74 10.69 -1.93
N GLY A 141 -4.84 11.11 -1.06
CA GLY A 141 -5.11 12.21 -0.12
C GLY A 141 -4.82 13.59 -0.68
N SER A 142 -3.91 13.71 -1.63
CA SER A 142 -3.48 14.98 -2.22
C SER A 142 -3.21 14.85 -3.73
N ALA A 143 -3.42 15.95 -4.46
CA ALA A 143 -3.39 15.95 -5.92
C ALA A 143 -2.02 15.62 -6.53
N ASN A 144 -0.92 15.84 -5.79
CA ASN A 144 0.44 15.49 -6.19
C ASN A 144 0.70 13.98 -6.22
N GLN A 145 -0.08 13.20 -5.47
CA GLN A 145 0.05 11.73 -5.45
C GLN A 145 -0.48 11.12 -6.75
N ARG A 146 0.17 10.06 -7.21
CA ARG A 146 -0.17 9.40 -8.47
C ARG A 146 -0.72 8.00 -8.19
N LEU A 147 -1.74 7.60 -8.93
CA LEU A 147 -2.19 6.21 -9.03
C LEU A 147 -1.45 5.56 -10.20
N ILE A 148 -0.53 4.65 -9.92
CA ILE A 148 0.37 4.07 -10.92
C ILE A 148 0.00 2.62 -11.17
N ASN A 149 -0.26 2.28 -12.44
CA ASN A 149 -0.36 0.89 -12.90
C ASN A 149 1.06 0.30 -12.92
N VAL A 150 1.41 -0.45 -11.90
CA VAL A 150 2.78 -0.95 -11.73
C VAL A 150 3.18 -1.97 -12.79
N PRO A 151 2.39 -3.01 -13.11
CA PRO A 151 2.76 -3.97 -14.14
C PRO A 151 3.05 -3.31 -15.49
N GLU A 152 2.19 -2.42 -15.93
CA GLU A 152 2.33 -1.72 -17.20
C GLU A 152 3.52 -0.74 -17.19
N SER A 153 3.75 -0.06 -16.06
CA SER A 153 4.89 0.83 -15.88
C SER A 153 6.22 0.08 -15.94
N LEU A 154 6.30 -1.09 -15.33
CA LEU A 154 7.50 -1.94 -15.37
C LEU A 154 7.77 -2.47 -16.77
N GLU A 155 6.73 -2.84 -17.51
CA GLU A 155 6.84 -3.32 -18.91
C GLU A 155 7.33 -2.21 -19.84
N LYS A 156 6.78 -1.00 -19.72
CA LYS A 156 7.12 0.13 -20.58
C LYS A 156 8.38 0.89 -20.17
N GLY A 157 8.87 0.66 -18.95
CA GLY A 157 10.03 1.38 -18.40
C GLY A 157 9.76 2.85 -18.03
N CYS A 158 8.50 3.24 -17.92
CA CYS A 158 8.07 4.59 -17.51
C CYS A 158 6.73 4.52 -16.77
N VAL A 159 6.41 5.56 -16.00
CA VAL A 159 5.15 5.61 -15.25
C VAL A 159 3.96 5.61 -16.21
N VAL A 160 3.06 4.65 -16.00
CA VAL A 160 1.75 4.58 -16.63
C VAL A 160 0.70 4.72 -15.54
N LEU A 161 -0.18 5.70 -15.66
CA LEU A 161 -1.22 5.95 -14.67
C LEU A 161 -2.30 4.87 -14.72
N TYR A 162 -2.80 4.52 -13.53
CA TYR A 162 -3.94 3.64 -13.39
C TYR A 162 -5.21 4.39 -13.82
N GLU A 163 -6.00 3.77 -14.67
CA GLU A 163 -7.31 4.26 -15.10
C GLU A 163 -8.40 3.48 -14.38
N LYS A 164 -9.28 4.22 -13.68
CA LYS A 164 -10.45 3.63 -13.04
C LYS A 164 -11.33 2.98 -14.11
N GLN A 165 -11.61 1.69 -13.97
CA GLN A 165 -12.58 1.04 -14.83
C GLN A 165 -13.97 1.58 -14.50
N GLU A 166 -14.65 2.11 -15.50
CA GLU A 166 -16.05 2.45 -15.36
C GLU A 166 -16.84 1.15 -15.12
N ALA A 167 -17.74 1.18 -14.13
CA ALA A 167 -18.65 0.07 -13.91
C ALA A 167 -19.59 -0.03 -15.11
N GLU A 168 -19.59 -1.18 -15.81
CA GLU A 168 -20.57 -1.50 -16.83
C GLU A 168 -21.96 -1.70 -16.24
#